data_4b5a5c55d6022535d20cc5c94a53af70
#
_entry.id   4b5a5c55d6022535d20cc5c94a53af70
#
_cell.length_a   1.000
_cell.length_b   1.000
_cell.length_c   1.000
_cell.angle_alpha   90.00
_cell.angle_beta   90.00
_cell.angle_gamma   90.00
#
_symmetry.space_group_name_H-M   'P 1'
#
loop_
_entity.id
_entity.type
_entity.pdbx_description
1 polymer ?
#
loop_
_entity_poly.entity_id
_entity_poly.type
_entity_poly.pdbx_seq_one_letter_code
_entity_poly.pdbx_strand_id
1 'polypeptide(L)'
;MGAAVEMYLDAEADGRVRSLRRTLAAAGAGSHVESIGSAPHVSLATFDEVDRSRAVSALSRFAESCDPLEVSFRRVETFETPERVIFLALAADEELAAVHAELHGFLRALRLASSPLYLPGRWVPHCTLARHVPADAFEATVTAARRTFQEFDASLSEIGLVQYAPLHTLWRRRLGG
;
A
#
# COMPACT_ATOMS: atom_id res chain seq x y z
N MET A 1 -2.47 -1.43 -19.20
CA MET A 1 -3.28 -1.76 -18.01
C MET A 1 -2.51 -1.38 -16.77
N GLY A 2 -3.15 -0.62 -15.85
CA GLY A 2 -2.50 -0.12 -14.65
C GLY A 2 -2.03 -1.24 -13.72
N ALA A 3 -0.90 -1.02 -13.07
CA ALA A 3 -0.32 -1.98 -12.13
C ALA A 3 0.32 -1.25 -10.94
N ALA A 4 0.48 -1.97 -9.84
CA ALA A 4 1.18 -1.49 -8.65
C ALA A 4 2.18 -2.54 -8.13
N VAL A 5 3.25 -2.05 -7.53
CA VAL A 5 4.13 -2.84 -6.67
C VAL A 5 3.70 -2.59 -5.24
N GLU A 6 3.40 -3.66 -4.53
CA GLU A 6 2.86 -3.62 -3.16
C GLU A 6 3.71 -4.48 -2.24
N MET A 7 3.99 -3.97 -1.03
CA MET A 7 4.46 -4.79 0.09
C MET A 7 3.30 -5.13 1.02
N TYR A 8 3.28 -6.38 1.49
CA TYR A 8 2.19 -6.92 2.30
C TYR A 8 2.59 -7.06 3.75
N LEU A 9 1.63 -6.79 4.61
CA LEU A 9 1.76 -6.87 6.06
C LEU A 9 1.81 -8.33 6.51
N ASP A 10 2.42 -8.57 7.67
CA ASP A 10 2.29 -9.85 8.38
C ASP A 10 0.82 -10.15 8.75
N ALA A 11 0.54 -11.38 9.14
CA ALA A 11 -0.83 -11.86 9.36
C ALA A 11 -1.55 -11.13 10.51
N GLU A 12 -0.83 -10.70 11.55
CA GLU A 12 -1.44 -9.98 12.67
C GLU A 12 -1.86 -8.57 12.24
N ALA A 13 -0.94 -7.84 11.62
CA ALA A 13 -1.20 -6.50 11.10
C ALA A 13 -2.27 -6.49 10.00
N ASP A 14 -2.25 -7.48 9.08
CA ASP A 14 -3.31 -7.68 8.07
C ASP A 14 -4.68 -7.81 8.76
N GLY A 15 -4.78 -8.64 9.79
CA GLY A 15 -6.02 -8.83 10.55
C GLY A 15 -6.51 -7.55 11.23
N ARG A 16 -5.59 -6.76 11.81
CA ARG A 16 -5.90 -5.45 12.41
C ARG A 16 -6.45 -4.46 11.38
N VAL A 17 -5.79 -4.33 10.24
CA VAL A 17 -6.24 -3.43 9.16
C VAL A 17 -7.60 -3.84 8.62
N ARG A 18 -7.84 -5.14 8.38
CA ARG A 18 -9.17 -5.63 7.94
C ARG A 18 -10.25 -5.37 8.97
N SER A 19 -9.93 -5.48 10.26
CA SER A 19 -10.89 -5.12 11.33
C SER A 19 -11.26 -3.65 11.29
N LEU A 20 -10.28 -2.75 11.13
CA LEU A 20 -10.53 -1.32 10.95
C LEU A 20 -11.39 -1.05 9.70
N ARG A 21 -11.08 -1.65 8.56
CA ARG A 21 -11.86 -1.51 7.32
C ARG A 21 -13.33 -1.89 7.53
N ARG A 22 -13.61 -3.00 8.23
CA ARG A 22 -14.99 -3.41 8.57
C ARG A 22 -15.70 -2.40 9.47
N THR A 23 -15.00 -1.87 10.48
CA THR A 23 -15.53 -0.81 11.34
C THR A 23 -15.90 0.44 10.54
N LEU A 24 -15.04 0.85 9.60
CA LEU A 24 -15.29 2.01 8.74
C LEU A 24 -16.43 1.77 7.74
N ALA A 25 -16.54 0.57 7.19
CA ALA A 25 -17.64 0.19 6.32
C ALA A 25 -18.99 0.30 7.09
N ALA A 26 -19.04 -0.17 8.31
CA ALA A 26 -20.22 -0.02 9.19
C ALA A 26 -20.52 1.45 9.56
N ALA A 27 -19.52 2.32 9.55
CA ALA A 27 -19.66 3.77 9.77
C ALA A 27 -19.99 4.57 8.51
N GLY A 28 -20.23 3.90 7.36
CA GLY A 28 -20.64 4.56 6.12
C GLY A 28 -19.52 4.74 5.08
N ALA A 29 -18.30 4.26 5.32
CA ALA A 29 -17.21 4.35 4.34
C ALA A 29 -17.47 3.59 3.04
N GLY A 30 -18.45 2.68 3.04
CA GLY A 30 -18.61 1.68 1.98
C GLY A 30 -17.56 0.56 2.10
N SER A 31 -17.69 -0.45 1.27
CA SER A 31 -16.81 -1.64 1.29
C SER A 31 -15.93 -1.78 0.04
N HIS A 32 -15.67 -0.68 -0.68
CA HIS A 32 -14.99 -0.72 -1.98
C HIS A 32 -13.66 -1.50 -1.93
N VAL A 33 -12.78 -1.18 -0.96
CA VAL A 33 -11.46 -1.81 -0.84
C VAL A 33 -11.56 -3.31 -0.57
N GLU A 34 -12.52 -3.73 0.28
CA GLU A 34 -12.77 -5.15 0.57
C GLU A 34 -13.46 -5.86 -0.61
N SER A 35 -14.42 -5.19 -1.28
CA SER A 35 -15.18 -5.79 -2.39
C SER A 35 -14.32 -6.13 -3.61
N ILE A 36 -13.25 -5.37 -3.84
CA ILE A 36 -12.28 -5.67 -4.91
C ILE A 36 -11.22 -6.70 -4.48
N GLY A 37 -11.26 -7.19 -3.24
CA GLY A 37 -10.30 -8.17 -2.72
C GLY A 37 -8.90 -7.62 -2.43
N SER A 38 -8.78 -6.30 -2.19
CA SER A 38 -7.48 -5.68 -1.92
C SER A 38 -6.97 -6.06 -0.54
N ALA A 39 -5.89 -6.85 -0.50
CA ALA A 39 -5.18 -7.14 0.75
C ALA A 39 -4.61 -5.84 1.36
N PRO A 40 -4.48 -5.74 2.70
CA PRO A 40 -3.71 -4.68 3.33
C PRO A 40 -2.27 -4.64 2.82
N HIS A 41 -1.83 -3.46 2.35
CA HIS A 41 -0.53 -3.30 1.71
C HIS A 41 -0.02 -1.86 1.80
N VAL A 42 1.26 -1.69 1.53
CA VAL A 42 1.90 -0.40 1.24
C VAL A 42 2.33 -0.42 -0.23
N SER A 43 1.79 0.50 -1.03
CA SER A 43 2.19 0.63 -2.44
C SER A 43 3.50 1.37 -2.56
N LEU A 44 4.46 0.80 -3.31
CA LEU A 44 5.80 1.36 -3.53
C LEU A 44 5.95 2.02 -4.90
N ALA A 45 5.21 1.56 -5.89
CA ALA A 45 5.23 2.09 -7.25
C ALA A 45 3.89 1.82 -7.93
N THR A 46 3.47 2.73 -8.82
CA THR A 46 2.30 2.51 -9.68
C THR A 46 2.65 2.85 -11.13
N PHE A 47 1.98 2.18 -12.06
CA PHE A 47 2.23 2.29 -13.48
C PHE A 47 0.90 2.40 -14.22
N ASP A 48 0.80 3.28 -15.22
CA ASP A 48 -0.31 3.28 -16.16
C ASP A 48 -0.24 2.06 -17.10
N GLU A 49 0.99 1.73 -17.52
CA GLU A 49 1.33 0.52 -18.25
C GLU A 49 2.67 -0.03 -17.77
N VAL A 50 2.77 -1.35 -17.69
CA VAL A 50 4.00 -2.02 -17.27
C VAL A 50 4.29 -3.26 -18.12
N ASP A 51 5.53 -3.42 -18.52
CA ASP A 51 6.04 -4.70 -19.05
C ASP A 51 6.15 -5.68 -17.87
N ARG A 52 5.22 -6.63 -17.81
CA ARG A 52 5.13 -7.62 -16.73
C ARG A 52 6.43 -8.41 -16.56
N SER A 53 7.05 -8.82 -17.65
CA SER A 53 8.25 -9.66 -17.61
C SER A 53 9.41 -8.90 -16.98
N ARG A 54 9.62 -7.66 -17.41
CA ARG A 54 10.65 -6.77 -16.84
C ARG A 54 10.35 -6.43 -15.37
N ALA A 55 9.10 -6.14 -15.04
CA ALA A 55 8.70 -5.84 -13.67
C ALA A 55 8.97 -7.04 -12.75
N VAL A 56 8.54 -8.25 -13.13
CA VAL A 56 8.81 -9.46 -12.36
C VAL A 56 10.31 -9.71 -12.21
N SER A 57 11.12 -9.48 -13.27
CA SER A 57 12.58 -9.61 -13.20
C SER A 57 13.19 -8.61 -12.20
N ALA A 58 12.76 -7.34 -12.21
CA ALA A 58 13.21 -6.34 -11.24
C ALA A 58 12.85 -6.73 -9.80
N LEU A 59 11.59 -7.10 -9.61
CA LEU A 59 11.05 -7.44 -8.28
C LEU A 59 11.64 -8.73 -7.72
N SER A 60 11.95 -9.73 -8.56
CA SER A 60 12.60 -10.96 -8.10
C SER A 60 13.99 -10.67 -7.54
N ARG A 61 14.77 -9.86 -8.24
CA ARG A 61 16.11 -9.45 -7.80
C ARG A 61 16.06 -8.60 -6.54
N PHE A 62 15.12 -7.67 -6.49
CA PHE A 62 14.89 -6.84 -5.29
C PHE A 62 14.49 -7.72 -4.09
N ALA A 63 13.56 -8.66 -4.25
CA ALA A 63 13.10 -9.54 -3.17
C ALA A 63 14.22 -10.44 -2.62
N GLU A 64 15.21 -10.80 -3.45
CA GLU A 64 16.40 -11.57 -3.04
C GLU A 64 17.38 -10.76 -2.19
N SER A 65 17.42 -9.43 -2.39
CA SER A 65 18.35 -8.52 -1.68
C SER A 65 17.71 -7.77 -0.51
N CYS A 66 16.39 -7.82 -0.38
CA CYS A 66 15.65 -7.07 0.64
C CYS A 66 15.14 -8.01 1.73
N ASP A 67 15.55 -7.78 2.97
CA ASP A 67 14.99 -8.47 4.13
C ASP A 67 13.59 -7.94 4.49
N PRO A 68 12.77 -8.70 5.26
CA PRO A 68 11.55 -8.18 5.85
C PRO A 68 11.80 -6.90 6.64
N LEU A 69 10.91 -5.92 6.48
CA LEU A 69 11.07 -4.57 7.01
C LEU A 69 10.05 -4.29 8.11
N GLU A 70 10.52 -3.90 9.29
CA GLU A 70 9.65 -3.47 10.38
C GLU A 70 9.18 -2.04 10.17
N VAL A 71 7.89 -1.80 10.30
CA VAL A 71 7.26 -0.50 10.12
C VAL A 71 6.28 -0.21 11.25
N SER A 72 5.99 1.07 11.47
CA SER A 72 5.08 1.50 12.51
C SER A 72 3.93 2.33 11.93
N PHE A 73 2.69 1.94 12.21
CA PHE A 73 1.51 2.74 11.92
C PHE A 73 1.19 3.63 13.12
N ARG A 74 1.17 4.95 12.91
CA ARG A 74 1.09 5.94 14.01
C ARG A 74 -0.18 6.78 14.00
N ARG A 75 -0.84 6.97 12.85
CA ARG A 75 -2.02 7.84 12.77
C ARG A 75 -2.89 7.53 11.56
N VAL A 76 -4.14 7.99 11.65
CA VAL A 76 -5.08 8.01 10.54
C VAL A 76 -5.01 9.38 9.86
N GLU A 77 -4.78 9.36 8.57
CA GLU A 77 -4.74 10.55 7.70
C GLU A 77 -5.67 10.40 6.50
N THR A 78 -5.80 11.47 5.74
CA THR A 78 -6.64 11.51 4.53
C THR A 78 -5.87 12.13 3.38
N PHE A 79 -6.15 11.67 2.15
CA PHE A 79 -5.82 12.46 0.97
C PHE A 79 -7.04 13.31 0.59
N GLU A 80 -6.84 14.63 0.52
CA GLU A 80 -7.85 15.59 0.07
C GLU A 80 -7.94 15.57 -1.47
N THR A 81 -8.38 14.43 -1.99
CA THR A 81 -8.59 14.18 -3.41
C THR A 81 -10.05 13.83 -3.67
N PRO A 82 -10.55 13.90 -4.93
CA PRO A 82 -11.90 13.49 -5.25
C PRO A 82 -12.24 12.06 -4.80
N GLU A 83 -11.24 11.18 -4.70
CA GLU A 83 -11.41 9.79 -4.26
C GLU A 83 -11.68 9.65 -2.76
N ARG A 84 -11.48 10.71 -1.95
CA ARG A 84 -11.69 10.69 -0.50
C ARG A 84 -11.14 9.42 0.16
N VAL A 85 -9.81 9.38 0.20
CA VAL A 85 -9.07 8.24 0.75
C VAL A 85 -8.79 8.46 2.24
N ILE A 86 -9.07 7.45 3.06
CA ILE A 86 -8.68 7.37 4.46
C ILE A 86 -7.62 6.28 4.58
N PHE A 87 -6.50 6.56 5.24
CA PHE A 87 -5.38 5.64 5.32
C PHE A 87 -4.66 5.67 6.67
N LEU A 88 -3.91 4.61 6.95
CA LEU A 88 -2.93 4.57 8.02
C LEU A 88 -1.61 5.13 7.50
N ALA A 89 -1.11 6.17 8.15
CA ALA A 89 0.20 6.74 7.88
C ALA A 89 1.27 5.98 8.66
N LEU A 90 2.37 5.65 7.99
CA LEU A 90 3.55 5.07 8.61
C LEU A 90 4.36 6.18 9.30
N ALA A 91 5.10 5.82 10.35
CA ALA A 91 6.13 6.69 10.88
C ALA A 91 7.18 7.01 9.80
N ALA A 92 7.76 8.19 9.90
CA ALA A 92 8.92 8.51 9.08
C ALA A 92 10.06 7.55 9.46
N ASP A 93 10.60 6.86 8.46
CA ASP A 93 11.59 5.80 8.63
C ASP A 93 12.61 5.87 7.51
N GLU A 94 13.89 6.01 7.88
CA GLU A 94 14.99 6.12 6.93
C GLU A 94 15.25 4.77 6.21
N GLU A 95 15.05 3.64 6.89
CA GLU A 95 15.21 2.31 6.32
C GLU A 95 14.13 2.06 5.26
N LEU A 96 12.87 2.34 5.57
CA LEU A 96 11.77 2.25 4.59
C LEU A 96 12.01 3.17 3.38
N ALA A 97 12.52 4.38 3.61
CA ALA A 97 12.85 5.30 2.52
C ALA A 97 14.02 4.80 1.66
N ALA A 98 15.04 4.18 2.27
CA ALA A 98 16.17 3.58 1.58
C ALA A 98 15.72 2.37 0.74
N VAL A 99 14.94 1.47 1.31
CA VAL A 99 14.34 0.30 0.62
C VAL A 99 13.50 0.75 -0.58
N HIS A 100 12.67 1.78 -0.41
CA HIS A 100 11.88 2.36 -1.49
C HIS A 100 12.78 2.93 -2.61
N ALA A 101 13.84 3.67 -2.26
CA ALA A 101 14.79 4.21 -3.23
C ALA A 101 15.56 3.11 -3.98
N GLU A 102 15.95 2.03 -3.28
CA GLU A 102 16.59 0.87 -3.87
C GLU A 102 15.68 0.17 -4.89
N LEU A 103 14.41 -0.09 -4.54
CA LEU A 103 13.43 -0.62 -5.49
C LEU A 103 13.35 0.23 -6.75
N HIS A 104 13.28 1.55 -6.61
CA HIS A 104 13.27 2.46 -7.75
C HIS A 104 14.56 2.42 -8.56
N GLY A 105 15.70 2.04 -7.96
CA GLY A 105 16.94 1.72 -8.65
C GLY A 105 16.79 0.52 -9.59
N PHE A 106 16.23 -0.59 -9.11
CA PHE A 106 15.94 -1.78 -9.92
C PHE A 106 14.96 -1.49 -11.06
N LEU A 107 13.87 -0.76 -10.77
CA LEU A 107 12.88 -0.38 -11.78
C LEU A 107 13.51 0.47 -12.90
N ARG A 108 14.30 1.47 -12.53
CA ARG A 108 14.98 2.36 -13.47
C ARG A 108 16.01 1.62 -14.34
N ALA A 109 16.76 0.67 -13.77
CA ALA A 109 17.73 -0.15 -14.50
C ALA A 109 17.06 -0.94 -15.64
N LEU A 110 15.78 -1.31 -15.47
CA LEU A 110 14.98 -1.98 -16.50
C LEU A 110 14.06 -1.02 -17.27
N ARG A 111 14.26 0.30 -17.16
CA ARG A 111 13.50 1.35 -17.86
C ARG A 111 11.99 1.28 -17.56
N LEU A 112 11.64 0.98 -16.31
CA LEU A 112 10.26 1.00 -15.81
C LEU A 112 10.02 2.32 -15.07
N ALA A 113 9.17 3.18 -15.63
CA ALA A 113 8.83 4.48 -15.05
C ALA A 113 7.58 4.37 -14.19
N SER A 114 7.74 4.60 -12.89
CA SER A 114 6.62 4.72 -11.95
C SER A 114 5.95 6.10 -12.05
N SER A 115 4.69 6.17 -11.61
CA SER A 115 3.97 7.44 -11.44
C SER A 115 4.78 8.42 -10.61
N PRO A 116 4.78 9.73 -10.96
CA PRO A 116 5.53 10.77 -10.25
C PRO A 116 5.23 10.88 -8.75
N LEU A 117 4.02 10.50 -8.30
CA LEU A 117 3.64 10.53 -6.89
C LEU A 117 4.35 9.45 -6.05
N TYR A 118 4.87 8.41 -6.71
CA TYR A 118 5.56 7.29 -6.06
C TYR A 118 7.09 7.37 -6.20
N LEU A 119 7.63 8.44 -6.74
CA LEU A 119 9.08 8.59 -6.83
C LEU A 119 9.71 8.91 -5.46
N PRO A 120 10.96 8.48 -5.20
CA PRO A 120 11.70 8.85 -4.00
C PRO A 120 11.66 10.36 -3.75
N GLY A 121 11.41 10.77 -2.52
CA GLY A 121 11.27 12.17 -2.11
C GLY A 121 9.87 12.77 -2.33
N ARG A 122 8.96 12.08 -3.02
CA ARG A 122 7.55 12.49 -3.20
C ARG A 122 6.55 11.48 -2.66
N TRP A 123 6.97 10.26 -2.47
CA TRP A 123 6.15 9.17 -1.98
C TRP A 123 5.69 9.39 -0.54
N VAL A 124 4.43 9.14 -0.28
CA VAL A 124 3.83 9.11 1.05
C VAL A 124 3.49 7.67 1.40
N PRO A 125 4.27 7.01 2.29
CA PRO A 125 4.00 5.63 2.67
C PRO A 125 2.69 5.52 3.45
N HIS A 126 1.77 4.66 2.98
CA HIS A 126 0.45 4.53 3.58
C HIS A 126 -0.18 3.16 3.31
N CYS A 127 -1.08 2.74 4.21
CA CYS A 127 -1.97 1.60 4.01
C CYS A 127 -3.43 2.07 3.96
N THR A 128 -4.09 1.91 2.83
CA THR A 128 -5.45 2.40 2.60
C THR A 128 -6.47 1.62 3.46
N LEU A 129 -7.27 2.37 4.20
CA LEU A 129 -8.43 1.85 4.96
C LEU A 129 -9.71 1.92 4.15
N ALA A 130 -10.00 3.07 3.55
CA ALA A 130 -11.19 3.29 2.75
C ALA A 130 -10.89 4.21 1.56
N ARG A 131 -11.61 4.03 0.48
CA ARG A 131 -11.50 4.82 -0.76
C ARG A 131 -12.88 5.00 -1.36
N HIS A 132 -13.08 6.14 -2.07
CA HIS A 132 -14.37 6.54 -2.63
C HIS A 132 -15.46 6.68 -1.55
N VAL A 133 -15.07 7.17 -0.38
CA VAL A 133 -16.00 7.39 0.74
C VAL A 133 -17.05 8.43 0.32
N PRO A 134 -18.36 8.18 0.54
CA PRO A 134 -19.40 9.15 0.26
C PRO A 134 -19.11 10.49 0.95
N ALA A 135 -19.40 11.60 0.26
CA ALA A 135 -19.05 12.94 0.75
C ALA A 135 -19.77 13.27 2.08
N ASP A 136 -21.01 12.85 2.21
CA ASP A 136 -21.84 13.03 3.42
C ASP A 136 -21.41 12.15 4.60
N ALA A 137 -20.72 11.03 4.35
CA ALA A 137 -20.19 10.12 5.37
C ALA A 137 -18.71 10.38 5.72
N PHE A 138 -17.98 11.22 4.96
CA PHE A 138 -16.53 11.30 5.04
C PHE A 138 -16.04 11.73 6.43
N GLU A 139 -16.52 12.86 6.96
CA GLU A 139 -16.09 13.38 8.27
C GLU A 139 -16.43 12.42 9.43
N ALA A 140 -17.61 11.81 9.38
CA ALA A 140 -18.01 10.82 10.38
C ALA A 140 -17.12 9.58 10.34
N THR A 141 -16.77 9.13 9.14
CA THR A 141 -15.87 7.99 8.93
C THR A 141 -14.45 8.28 9.40
N VAL A 142 -13.90 9.46 9.09
CA VAL A 142 -12.57 9.90 9.58
C VAL A 142 -12.56 9.93 11.11
N THR A 143 -13.61 10.48 11.72
CA THR A 143 -13.75 10.52 13.19
C THR A 143 -13.80 9.11 13.77
N ALA A 144 -14.59 8.22 13.19
CA ALA A 144 -14.66 6.81 13.61
C ALA A 144 -13.31 6.11 13.48
N ALA A 145 -12.58 6.32 12.37
CA ALA A 145 -11.25 5.77 12.15
C ALA A 145 -10.27 6.21 13.24
N ARG A 146 -10.20 7.51 13.53
CA ARG A 146 -9.29 8.07 14.54
C ARG A 146 -9.61 7.59 15.95
N ARG A 147 -10.88 7.40 16.28
CA ARG A 147 -11.30 6.90 17.61
C ARG A 147 -11.03 5.42 17.83
N THR A 148 -11.07 4.63 16.77
CA THR A 148 -10.90 3.16 16.83
C THR A 148 -9.44 2.75 16.64
N PHE A 149 -8.66 3.56 15.94
CA PHE A 149 -7.27 3.27 15.66
C PHE A 149 -6.42 3.29 16.93
N GLN A 150 -5.58 2.29 17.06
CA GLN A 150 -4.49 2.22 18.04
C GLN A 150 -3.19 1.98 17.26
N GLU A 151 -2.11 2.64 17.67
CA GLU A 151 -0.80 2.45 17.08
C GLU A 151 -0.34 0.99 17.14
N PHE A 152 0.33 0.51 16.12
CA PHE A 152 0.91 -0.82 16.09
C PHE A 152 2.10 -0.88 15.15
N ASP A 153 2.96 -1.86 15.41
CA ASP A 153 4.06 -2.21 14.54
C ASP A 153 3.66 -3.39 13.64
N ALA A 154 4.31 -3.51 12.49
CA ALA A 154 4.04 -4.54 11.50
C ALA A 154 5.31 -4.88 10.74
N SER A 155 5.40 -6.10 10.23
CA SER A 155 6.45 -6.52 9.32
C SER A 155 5.93 -6.55 7.89
N LEU A 156 6.65 -5.90 6.97
CA LEU A 156 6.45 -6.01 5.53
C LEU A 156 7.32 -7.17 5.03
N SER A 157 6.73 -8.34 4.86
CA SER A 157 7.46 -9.60 4.62
C SER A 157 7.33 -10.17 3.21
N GLU A 158 6.46 -9.60 2.39
CA GLU A 158 6.24 -10.03 1.01
C GLU A 158 6.09 -8.83 0.08
N ILE A 159 6.46 -9.02 -1.17
CA ILE A 159 6.28 -8.03 -2.24
C ILE A 159 5.51 -8.65 -3.39
N GLY A 160 4.68 -7.87 -4.06
CA GLY A 160 3.91 -8.34 -5.21
C GLY A 160 3.76 -7.30 -6.31
N LEU A 161 3.45 -7.80 -7.49
CA LEU A 161 2.98 -7.02 -8.62
C LEU A 161 1.50 -7.32 -8.82
N VAL A 162 0.67 -6.31 -8.75
CA VAL A 162 -0.78 -6.42 -8.98
C VAL A 162 -1.19 -5.57 -10.17
N GLN A 163 -2.16 -6.07 -10.90
CA GLN A 163 -2.91 -5.30 -11.89
C GLN A 163 -4.20 -4.81 -11.22
N TYR A 164 -4.62 -3.59 -11.52
CA TYR A 164 -5.91 -3.08 -11.07
C TYR A 164 -6.84 -2.81 -12.26
N ALA A 165 -8.14 -2.90 -11.97
CA ALA A 165 -9.23 -2.77 -12.93
C ALA A 165 -9.30 -3.88 -14.01
N PRO A 166 -9.60 -5.14 -13.65
CA PRO A 166 -9.86 -5.68 -12.32
C PRO A 166 -8.59 -6.01 -11.53
N LEU A 167 -8.71 -6.14 -10.21
CA LEU A 167 -7.57 -6.47 -9.36
C LEU A 167 -7.14 -7.93 -9.55
N HIS A 168 -5.89 -8.13 -9.96
CA HIS A 168 -5.28 -9.45 -10.08
C HIS A 168 -3.84 -9.43 -9.60
N THR A 169 -3.46 -10.40 -8.76
CA THR A 169 -2.06 -10.63 -8.42
C THR A 169 -1.35 -11.28 -9.61
N LEU A 170 -0.42 -10.54 -10.20
CA LEU A 170 0.38 -11.04 -11.33
C LEU A 170 1.59 -11.85 -10.87
N TRP A 171 2.14 -11.49 -9.72
CA TRP A 171 3.31 -12.13 -9.11
C TRP A 171 3.39 -11.73 -7.63
N ARG A 172 3.89 -12.62 -6.78
CA ARG A 172 4.12 -12.35 -5.34
C ARG A 172 5.23 -13.25 -4.82
N ARG A 173 6.06 -12.73 -3.91
CA ARG A 173 7.19 -13.45 -3.31
C ARG A 173 7.48 -12.91 -1.91
N ARG A 174 8.04 -13.77 -1.04
CA ARG A 174 8.63 -13.36 0.23
C ARG A 174 9.93 -12.59 0.00
N LEU A 175 10.23 -11.68 0.91
CA LEU A 175 11.51 -10.98 1.00
C LEU A 175 12.55 -11.88 1.69
N GLY A 176 13.85 -11.70 1.37
CA GLY A 176 14.95 -12.43 1.99
C GLY A 176 15.04 -13.90 1.58
N GLY A 177 14.49 -14.29 0.42
CA GLY A 177 14.41 -15.69 -0.01
C GLY A 177 14.83 -15.98 -1.43
#